data_b284d3eb2caacef3c7ac90990dd2e363
#
_entry.id   b284d3eb2caacef3c7ac90990dd2e363
#
_cell.length_a   1.000
_cell.length_b   1.000
_cell.length_c   1.000
_cell.angle_alpha   90.00
_cell.angle_beta   90.00
_cell.angle_gamma   90.00
#
_symmetry.space_group_name_H-M   'P 1'
#
loop_
_entity.id
_entity.type
_entity.pdbx_description
1 polymer ?
#
loop_
_entity_poly.entity_id
_entity_poly.type
_entity_poly.pdbx_seq_one_letter_code
_entity_poly.pdbx_strand_id
1 'polypeptide(L)' 'MLLKDYIPNVNKKFRNIFFSGISFDSKSVKKNNIFFAIKGNEIDGNKFIPLAIKKGSKIIVSEKKFKKKHNGIIYL' A
#
# COMPACT_ATOMS: atom_id res chain seq x y z
N MET A 1 -8.20 -10.15 -6.08
CA MET A 1 -7.97 -9.23 -7.21
C MET A 1 -6.51 -9.22 -7.57
N LEU A 2 -6.21 -9.08 -8.83
CA LEU A 2 -4.83 -8.95 -9.30
C LEU A 2 -4.48 -7.48 -9.48
N LEU A 3 -3.23 -7.14 -9.18
CA LEU A 3 -2.78 -5.75 -9.24
C LEU A 3 -2.92 -5.14 -10.64
N LYS A 4 -2.71 -5.92 -11.69
CA LYS A 4 -2.88 -5.45 -13.08
C LYS A 4 -4.29 -4.96 -13.41
N ASP A 5 -5.30 -5.51 -12.72
CA ASP A 5 -6.70 -5.15 -12.96
C ASP A 5 -7.08 -3.85 -12.27
N TYR A 6 -6.36 -3.52 -11.19
CA TYR A 6 -6.62 -2.31 -10.40
C TYR A 6 -5.74 -1.15 -10.84
N ILE A 7 -4.48 -1.43 -11.12
CA ILE A 7 -3.49 -0.43 -11.57
C ILE A 7 -2.93 -0.90 -12.92
N PRO A 8 -3.55 -0.51 -14.06
CA PRO A 8 -3.14 -1.03 -15.38
C PRO A 8 -1.69 -0.74 -15.76
N ASN A 9 -1.13 0.37 -15.27
CA ASN A 9 0.22 0.79 -15.60
C ASN A 9 1.28 0.30 -14.61
N VAL A 10 0.94 -0.65 -13.77
CA VAL A 10 1.89 -1.19 -12.80
C VAL A 10 3.05 -1.91 -13.50
N ASN A 11 4.23 -1.88 -12.88
CA ASN A 11 5.40 -2.57 -13.40
C ASN A 11 5.09 -4.04 -13.68
N LYS A 12 5.62 -4.57 -14.79
CA LYS A 12 5.35 -5.94 -15.23
C LYS A 12 5.57 -6.99 -14.15
N LYS A 13 6.60 -6.84 -13.32
CA LYS A 13 6.89 -7.81 -12.25
C LYS A 13 5.85 -7.84 -11.16
N PHE A 14 4.97 -6.85 -11.07
CA PHE A 14 3.92 -6.78 -10.05
C PHE A 14 2.52 -7.07 -10.57
N ARG A 15 2.36 -7.27 -11.87
CA ARG A 15 1.03 -7.40 -12.51
C ARG A 15 0.18 -8.53 -11.95
N ASN A 16 0.80 -9.65 -11.63
CA ASN A 16 0.11 -10.85 -11.16
C ASN A 16 0.06 -10.97 -9.65
N ILE A 17 0.41 -9.92 -8.92
CA ILE A 17 0.33 -9.92 -7.46
C ILE A 17 -1.13 -9.83 -7.05
N PHE A 18 -1.54 -10.74 -6.17
CA PHE A 18 -2.88 -10.77 -5.62
C PHE A 18 -2.99 -9.85 -4.41
N PHE A 19 -4.11 -9.14 -4.31
CA PHE A 19 -4.45 -8.40 -3.10
C PHE A 19 -5.92 -8.64 -2.76
N SER A 20 -6.25 -8.59 -1.46
CA SER A 20 -7.60 -8.93 -0.97
C SER A 20 -8.56 -7.74 -0.92
N GLY A 21 -8.02 -6.52 -0.91
CA GLY A 21 -8.82 -5.32 -0.84
C GLY A 21 -7.93 -4.10 -0.68
N ILE A 22 -8.55 -2.94 -0.51
CA ILE A 22 -7.83 -1.69 -0.34
C ILE A 22 -8.24 -1.02 0.96
N SER A 23 -7.35 -0.21 1.53
CA SER A 23 -7.64 0.57 2.72
C SER A 23 -6.96 1.94 2.65
N PHE A 24 -7.66 2.95 3.12
CA PHE A 24 -7.14 4.31 3.29
C PHE A 24 -6.84 4.62 4.75
N ASP A 25 -7.24 3.72 5.65
CA ASP A 25 -7.06 3.87 7.09
C ASP A 25 -6.21 2.72 7.60
N SER A 26 -5.05 3.05 8.20
CA SER A 26 -4.14 2.04 8.71
C SER A 26 -4.76 1.14 9.77
N LYS A 27 -5.74 1.65 10.51
CA LYS A 27 -6.45 0.87 11.53
C LYS A 27 -7.36 -0.19 10.93
N SER A 28 -7.81 0.01 9.70
CA SER A 28 -8.75 -0.88 9.01
C SER A 28 -8.04 -1.86 8.07
N VAL A 29 -6.71 -1.81 7.99
CA VAL A 29 -5.95 -2.70 7.12
C VAL A 29 -6.12 -4.15 7.55
N LYS A 30 -6.38 -5.02 6.58
CA LYS A 30 -6.44 -6.46 6.75
C LYS A 30 -5.31 -7.11 5.95
N LYS A 31 -5.07 -8.39 6.19
CA LYS A 31 -4.02 -9.14 5.51
C LYS A 31 -4.14 -9.02 3.99
N ASN A 32 -3.04 -8.72 3.34
CA ASN A 32 -2.91 -8.59 1.88
C ASN A 32 -3.68 -7.41 1.28
N ASN A 33 -4.03 -6.40 2.09
CA ASN A 33 -4.60 -5.17 1.56
C ASN A 33 -3.54 -4.28 0.91
N ILE A 34 -3.99 -3.47 -0.04
CA ILE A 34 -3.23 -2.32 -0.50
C ILE A 34 -3.56 -1.17 0.44
N PHE A 35 -2.55 -0.55 1.02
CA PHE A 35 -2.73 0.64 1.85
C PHE A 35 -2.36 1.89 1.06
N PHE A 36 -3.30 2.82 0.96
CA PHE A 36 -3.08 4.12 0.32
C PHE A 36 -2.68 5.14 1.38
N ALA A 37 -1.38 5.46 1.42
CA ALA A 37 -0.82 6.44 2.33
C ALA A 37 -0.99 7.84 1.74
N ILE A 38 -2.23 8.30 1.69
CA ILE A 38 -2.57 9.61 1.13
C ILE A 38 -2.50 10.66 2.21
N LYS A 39 -1.83 11.77 1.90
CA LYS A 39 -1.74 12.90 2.81
C LYS A 39 -3.11 13.57 2.95
N GLY A 40 -3.67 13.55 4.16
CA GLY A 40 -4.86 14.32 4.46
C GLY A 40 -4.50 15.77 4.76
N ASN A 41 -5.52 16.56 5.08
CA ASN A 41 -5.31 18.00 5.37
C ASN A 41 -4.45 18.23 6.62
N GLU A 42 -4.49 17.33 7.59
CA GLU A 42 -3.80 17.48 8.87
C GLU A 42 -2.83 16.35 9.17
N ILE A 43 -2.92 15.22 8.47
CA ILE A 43 -2.18 14.01 8.79
C ILE A 43 -1.40 13.55 7.57
N ASP A 44 -0.11 13.27 7.76
CA ASP A 44 0.72 12.65 6.74
C ASP A 44 0.47 11.13 6.77
N GLY A 45 -0.15 10.60 5.72
CA GLY A 45 -0.42 9.17 5.62
C GLY A 45 0.82 8.29 5.76
N ASN A 46 2.00 8.82 5.40
CA ASN A 46 3.26 8.07 5.53
C ASN A 46 3.59 7.70 6.98
N LYS A 47 3.07 8.43 7.95
CA LYS A 47 3.26 8.11 9.37
C LYS A 47 2.62 6.78 9.75
N PHE A 48 1.61 6.35 9.00
CA PHE A 48 0.84 5.16 9.32
C PHE A 48 1.28 3.92 8.53
N ILE A 49 2.27 4.06 7.65
CA ILE A 49 2.79 2.93 6.86
C ILE A 49 3.27 1.78 7.75
N PRO A 50 4.07 2.04 8.83
CA PRO A 50 4.52 0.94 9.69
C PRO A 50 3.36 0.15 10.30
N LEU A 51 2.29 0.85 10.73
CA LEU A 51 1.12 0.18 11.29
C LEU A 51 0.40 -0.65 10.22
N ALA A 52 0.25 -0.12 9.02
CA ALA A 52 -0.38 -0.84 7.92
C ALA A 52 0.37 -2.12 7.58
N ILE A 53 1.70 -2.06 7.54
CA ILE A 53 2.55 -3.23 7.29
C ILE A 53 2.37 -4.25 8.42
N LYS A 54 2.36 -3.81 9.66
CA LYS A 54 2.16 -4.68 10.82
C LYS A 54 0.82 -5.41 10.75
N LYS A 55 -0.21 -4.75 10.23
CA LYS A 55 -1.55 -5.34 10.09
C LYS A 55 -1.71 -6.23 8.86
N GLY A 56 -0.71 -6.31 8.03
CA GLY A 56 -0.69 -7.26 6.92
C GLY A 56 -0.70 -6.69 5.52
N SER A 57 -0.65 -5.37 5.37
CA SER A 57 -0.50 -4.77 4.04
C SER A 57 0.85 -5.11 3.46
N LYS A 58 0.87 -5.50 2.19
CA LYS A 58 2.12 -5.80 1.48
C LYS A 58 2.35 -4.88 0.30
N ILE A 59 1.39 -4.03 -0.01
CA ILE A 59 1.47 -3.08 -1.10
C ILE A 59 1.11 -1.71 -0.55
N ILE A 60 2.03 -0.76 -0.68
CA ILE A 60 1.84 0.61 -0.20
C ILE A 60 1.85 1.56 -1.39
N VAL A 61 0.83 2.39 -1.48
CA VAL A 61 0.74 3.45 -2.48
C VAL A 61 0.84 4.79 -1.77
N SER A 62 1.69 5.68 -2.25
CA SER A 62 1.85 7.01 -1.66
C SER A 62 2.12 8.05 -2.73
N GLU A 63 1.66 9.26 -2.49
CA GLU A 63 1.94 10.42 -3.33
C GLU A 63 3.35 10.98 -3.12
N LYS A 64 3.96 10.65 -1.98
CA LYS A 64 5.28 11.14 -1.60
C LYS A 64 6.32 10.04 -1.66
N LYS A 65 7.58 10.43 -1.77
CA LYS A 65 8.69 9.49 -1.68
C LYS A 65 8.71 8.80 -0.33
N PHE A 66 9.02 7.51 -0.35
CA PHE A 66 9.14 6.73 0.86
C PHE A 66 10.48 6.99 1.53
N LYS A 67 10.44 7.36 2.79
CA LYS A 67 11.67 7.61 3.57
C LYS A 67 12.38 6.31 3.91
N LYS A 68 11.63 5.24 4.12
CA LYS A 68 12.16 3.94 4.50
C LYS A 68 11.35 2.85 3.83
N LYS A 69 12.04 1.91 3.20
CA LYS A 69 11.39 0.76 2.55
C LYS A 69 11.74 -0.52 3.29
N HIS A 70 10.73 -1.36 3.52
CA HIS A 70 10.90 -2.65 4.19
C HIS A 70 10.97 -3.78 3.18
N ASN A 71 11.76 -4.81 3.48
CA ASN A 71 11.85 -6.00 2.62
C ASN A 71 10.49 -6.71 2.55
N GLY A 72 10.16 -7.24 1.38
CA GLY A 72 8.92 -7.96 1.18
C GLY A 72 7.71 -7.08 0.95
N ILE A 73 7.87 -5.78 0.96
CA ILE A 73 6.79 -4.83 0.74
C ILE A 73 6.95 -4.17 -0.62
N ILE A 74 5.85 -4.05 -1.36
CA ILE A 74 5.82 -3.40 -2.67
C ILE A 74 5.41 -1.94 -2.48
N TYR A 75 6.22 -1.03 -2.99
CA TYR A 75 5.97 0.41 -2.89
C TYR A 75 5.66 0.98 -4.28
N LEU A 76 4.52 1.62 -4.41
CA LEU A 76 4.05 2.18 -5.69
C LEU A 76 3.83 3.69 -5.63
#